data_269ad525718c7de2838a8d56a225dbc3
#
_entry.id   269ad525718c7de2838a8d56a225dbc3
#
_cell.length_a   1.000
_cell.length_b   1.000
_cell.length_c   1.000
_cell.angle_alpha   90.00
_cell.angle_beta   90.00
_cell.angle_gamma   90.00
#
_symmetry.space_group_name_H-M   'P 1'
#
loop_
_entity.id
_entity.type
_entity.pdbx_description
1 polymer ?
#
loop_
_entity_poly.entity_id
_entity_poly.type
_entity_poly.pdbx_seq_one_letter_code
_entity_poly.pdbx_strand_id
1 'polypeptide(L)'
;MKKILLSFVALVGLFTLAGCEKVNKGKYKEGTYFGSVEYESYGAKYVTTATVYVDENGLIKSVFIDSTYNKDNVSTTKKTLKDAYGMKETSKNIGVIPNGAEWYEQVEVIEKKIVEEQNLDWVKWSDAEKTKLDSVSGVTITADTYIKAVEKALELAK
;
A
#
# COMPACT_ATOMS: atom_id res chain seq x y z
N MET A 1 -63.73 20.17 47.64
CA MET A 1 -62.33 19.73 47.80
C MET A 1 -61.76 19.41 46.41
N LYS A 2 -61.08 20.34 45.73
CA LYS A 2 -60.51 20.19 44.38
C LYS A 2 -59.05 19.81 44.53
N LYS A 3 -58.68 18.62 44.03
CA LYS A 3 -57.30 18.13 43.95
C LYS A 3 -56.66 18.72 42.73
N ILE A 4 -55.63 19.53 42.93
CA ILE A 4 -54.76 20.08 41.87
C ILE A 4 -53.69 19.03 41.58
N LEU A 5 -53.67 18.53 40.35
CA LEU A 5 -52.62 17.60 39.85
C LEU A 5 -51.49 18.45 39.24
N LEU A 6 -50.34 18.48 39.90
CA LEU A 6 -49.13 19.09 39.32
C LEU A 6 -48.49 18.12 38.35
N SER A 7 -48.51 18.45 37.05
CA SER A 7 -47.75 17.74 36.02
C SER A 7 -46.30 18.26 36.02
N PHE A 8 -45.38 17.41 36.41
CA PHE A 8 -43.93 17.65 36.25
C PHE A 8 -43.53 17.24 34.82
N VAL A 9 -43.30 18.22 33.96
CA VAL A 9 -42.69 17.97 32.63
C VAL A 9 -41.18 17.92 32.83
N ALA A 10 -40.60 16.71 32.77
CA ALA A 10 -39.15 16.51 32.76
C ALA A 10 -38.64 16.81 31.39
N LEU A 11 -37.96 17.92 31.19
CA LEU A 11 -37.24 18.29 29.98
C LEU A 11 -35.94 17.48 29.91
N VAL A 12 -35.94 16.36 29.19
CA VAL A 12 -34.71 15.60 28.93
C VAL A 12 -33.93 16.32 27.84
N GLY A 13 -32.94 17.10 28.25
CA GLY A 13 -31.98 17.70 27.35
C GLY A 13 -31.09 16.61 26.73
N LEU A 14 -31.30 16.30 25.43
CA LEU A 14 -30.35 15.51 24.63
C LEU A 14 -29.07 16.34 24.44
N PHE A 15 -28.07 16.12 25.30
CA PHE A 15 -26.71 16.53 25.00
C PHE A 15 -26.15 15.59 23.89
N THR A 16 -26.24 16.01 22.63
CA THR A 16 -25.43 15.43 21.56
C THR A 16 -23.99 15.84 21.80
N LEU A 17 -23.22 14.95 22.39
CA LEU A 17 -21.77 15.05 22.37
C LEU A 17 -21.32 14.87 20.92
N ALA A 18 -21.25 15.97 20.17
CA ALA A 18 -20.50 16.02 18.94
C ALA A 18 -19.02 15.88 19.33
N GLY A 19 -18.55 14.63 19.42
CA GLY A 19 -17.15 14.33 19.49
C GLY A 19 -16.53 14.81 18.19
N CYS A 20 -15.76 15.91 18.24
CA CYS A 20 -14.83 16.23 17.15
C CYS A 20 -13.81 15.10 17.11
N GLU A 21 -14.02 14.09 16.26
CA GLU A 21 -12.94 13.21 15.87
C GLU A 21 -11.84 14.10 15.30
N LYS A 22 -10.65 14.03 15.89
CA LYS A 22 -9.47 14.66 15.32
C LYS A 22 -9.21 13.96 14.00
N VAL A 23 -9.61 14.55 12.89
CA VAL A 23 -9.27 14.07 11.56
C VAL A 23 -7.76 14.18 11.44
N ASN A 24 -7.09 13.04 11.40
CA ASN A 24 -5.66 13.00 11.12
C ASN A 24 -5.44 13.52 9.69
N LYS A 25 -4.80 14.68 9.56
CA LYS A 25 -4.43 15.22 8.25
C LYS A 25 -3.11 14.63 7.81
N GLY A 26 -3.10 14.01 6.63
CA GLY A 26 -1.90 13.59 5.94
C GLY A 26 -1.20 14.77 5.25
N LYS A 27 -0.11 14.46 4.56
CA LYS A 27 0.76 15.47 3.92
C LYS A 27 0.56 15.58 2.40
N TYR A 28 -0.30 14.76 1.83
CA TYR A 28 -0.48 14.67 0.39
C TYR A 28 -1.77 15.38 -0.06
N LYS A 29 -1.83 15.77 -1.34
CA LYS A 29 -3.06 16.26 -1.97
C LYS A 29 -3.96 15.09 -2.33
N GLU A 30 -5.28 15.28 -2.18
CA GLU A 30 -6.28 14.32 -2.64
C GLU A 30 -6.13 14.00 -4.12
N GLY A 31 -6.24 12.72 -4.48
CA GLY A 31 -6.16 12.27 -5.87
C GLY A 31 -5.67 10.86 -6.04
N THR A 32 -5.58 10.46 -7.31
CA THR A 32 -4.95 9.19 -7.72
C THR A 32 -3.72 9.52 -8.55
N TYR A 33 -2.58 9.01 -8.12
CA TYR A 33 -1.27 9.33 -8.69
C TYR A 33 -0.63 8.10 -9.27
N PHE A 34 0.05 8.27 -10.40
CA PHE A 34 0.71 7.19 -11.12
C PHE A 34 2.21 7.44 -11.23
N GLY A 35 3.00 6.41 -10.97
CA GLY A 35 4.43 6.41 -11.20
C GLY A 35 4.88 5.17 -11.95
N SER A 36 5.91 5.26 -12.76
CA SER A 36 6.45 4.13 -13.51
C SER A 36 7.97 4.18 -13.62
N VAL A 37 8.57 2.99 -13.72
CA VAL A 37 10.01 2.79 -13.90
C VAL A 37 10.23 1.69 -14.93
N GLU A 38 10.97 2.00 -15.97
CA GLU A 38 11.47 0.99 -16.92
C GLU A 38 12.74 0.35 -16.36
N TYR A 39 12.89 -0.95 -16.58
CA TYR A 39 14.10 -1.69 -16.21
C TYR A 39 14.34 -2.86 -17.16
N GLU A 40 15.58 -3.33 -17.18
CA GLU A 40 15.95 -4.53 -17.92
C GLU A 40 16.28 -5.67 -16.96
N SER A 41 15.81 -6.86 -17.27
CA SER A 41 16.13 -8.07 -16.51
C SER A 41 16.13 -9.26 -17.46
N TYR A 42 17.16 -10.10 -17.36
CA TYR A 42 17.35 -11.28 -18.24
C TYR A 42 17.23 -10.97 -19.74
N GLY A 43 17.74 -9.79 -20.18
CA GLY A 43 17.72 -9.37 -21.58
C GLY A 43 16.36 -8.92 -22.10
N ALA A 44 15.36 -8.74 -21.24
CA ALA A 44 14.04 -8.22 -21.59
C ALA A 44 13.75 -6.91 -20.87
N LYS A 45 12.94 -6.04 -21.50
CA LYS A 45 12.48 -4.78 -20.93
C LYS A 45 11.15 -4.96 -20.21
N TYR A 46 11.07 -4.37 -19.06
CA TYR A 46 9.88 -4.39 -18.19
C TYR A 46 9.55 -2.99 -17.71
N VAL A 47 8.30 -2.79 -17.32
CA VAL A 47 7.81 -1.56 -16.69
C VAL A 47 7.20 -1.92 -15.36
N THR A 48 7.76 -1.39 -14.28
CA THR A 48 7.09 -1.37 -12.97
C THR A 48 6.19 -0.14 -12.91
N THR A 49 5.00 -0.30 -12.40
CA THR A 49 4.01 0.76 -12.21
C THR A 49 3.57 0.81 -10.76
N ALA A 50 3.22 2.00 -10.28
CA ALA A 50 2.56 2.19 -9.01
C ALA A 50 1.39 3.17 -9.17
N THR A 51 0.24 2.83 -8.59
CA THR A 51 -0.90 3.72 -8.45
C THR A 51 -1.14 3.95 -6.96
N VAL A 52 -1.20 5.22 -6.55
CA VAL A 52 -1.42 5.63 -5.15
C VAL A 52 -2.69 6.46 -5.09
N TYR A 53 -3.63 6.07 -4.25
CA TYR A 53 -4.82 6.84 -3.95
C TYR A 53 -4.68 7.53 -2.59
N VAL A 54 -4.92 8.84 -2.60
CA VAL A 54 -4.91 9.72 -1.42
C VAL A 54 -6.30 10.30 -1.21
N ASP A 55 -6.82 10.22 0.00
CA ASP A 55 -8.15 10.75 0.36
C ASP A 55 -8.16 12.27 0.59
N GLU A 56 -9.36 12.82 0.84
CA GLU A 56 -9.60 14.24 1.14
C GLU A 56 -8.87 14.74 2.40
N ASN A 57 -8.42 13.84 3.26
CA ASN A 57 -7.65 14.18 4.44
C ASN A 57 -6.14 14.16 4.19
N GLY A 58 -5.71 13.87 2.97
CA GLY A 58 -4.30 13.78 2.59
C GLY A 58 -3.63 12.48 3.02
N LEU A 59 -4.41 11.44 3.31
CA LEU A 59 -3.92 10.13 3.74
C LEU A 59 -3.86 9.13 2.58
N ILE A 60 -2.78 8.38 2.48
CA ILE A 60 -2.67 7.27 1.53
C ILE A 60 -3.64 6.17 1.97
N LYS A 61 -4.61 5.83 1.12
CA LYS A 61 -5.63 4.81 1.38
C LYS A 61 -5.36 3.51 0.65
N SER A 62 -4.71 3.59 -0.50
CA SER A 62 -4.30 2.40 -1.22
C SER A 62 -3.05 2.66 -2.05
N VAL A 63 -2.28 1.61 -2.22
CA VAL A 63 -1.15 1.52 -3.14
C VAL A 63 -1.33 0.24 -3.95
N PHE A 64 -1.13 0.32 -5.24
CA PHE A 64 -1.14 -0.81 -6.14
C PHE A 64 0.13 -0.78 -6.98
N ILE A 65 0.98 -1.78 -6.79
CA ILE A 65 2.25 -1.94 -7.51
C ILE A 65 2.13 -3.16 -8.43
N ASP A 66 2.52 -3.01 -9.68
CA ASP A 66 2.56 -4.12 -10.63
C ASP A 66 3.78 -4.02 -11.55
N SER A 67 4.05 -5.06 -12.31
CA SER A 67 5.13 -5.07 -13.29
C SER A 67 4.70 -5.85 -14.52
N THR A 68 4.98 -5.31 -15.70
CA THR A 68 4.77 -6.03 -16.97
C THR A 68 5.55 -7.34 -16.96
N TYR A 69 5.03 -8.32 -17.66
CA TYR A 69 5.64 -9.63 -17.83
C TYR A 69 5.21 -10.26 -19.16
N ASN A 70 6.11 -11.03 -19.75
CA ASN A 70 5.80 -11.86 -20.92
C ASN A 70 5.85 -13.32 -20.51
N LYS A 71 4.71 -14.01 -20.65
CA LYS A 71 4.62 -15.45 -20.44
C LYS A 71 4.10 -16.11 -21.72
N ASP A 72 4.84 -17.07 -22.23
CA ASP A 72 4.47 -17.84 -23.42
C ASP A 72 4.11 -16.94 -24.63
N ASN A 73 4.88 -15.85 -24.83
CA ASN A 73 4.67 -14.80 -25.84
C ASN A 73 3.38 -13.97 -25.64
N VAL A 74 2.76 -14.04 -24.48
CA VAL A 74 1.61 -13.22 -24.11
C VAL A 74 2.06 -12.12 -23.14
N SER A 75 1.80 -10.87 -23.53
CA SER A 75 2.02 -9.72 -22.63
C SER A 75 0.98 -9.70 -21.53
N THR A 76 1.44 -9.66 -20.29
CA THR A 76 0.63 -9.68 -19.08
C THR A 76 1.32 -8.90 -17.97
N THR A 77 0.84 -9.03 -16.74
CA THR A 77 1.51 -8.48 -15.56
C THR A 77 1.72 -9.55 -14.49
N LYS A 78 2.66 -9.32 -13.59
CA LYS A 78 2.96 -10.27 -12.50
C LYS A 78 1.77 -10.44 -11.55
N LYS A 79 1.02 -9.36 -11.24
CA LYS A 79 -0.20 -9.46 -10.42
C LYS A 79 -1.32 -10.21 -11.13
N THR A 80 -1.48 -10.05 -12.44
CA THR A 80 -2.46 -10.81 -13.22
C THR A 80 -2.16 -12.30 -13.18
N LEU A 81 -0.90 -12.70 -13.23
CA LEU A 81 -0.48 -14.09 -13.17
C LEU A 81 -0.70 -14.75 -11.82
N LYS A 82 -0.58 -14.00 -10.73
CA LYS A 82 -0.68 -14.55 -9.35
C LYS A 82 0.20 -15.81 -9.20
N ASP A 83 -0.40 -16.93 -8.79
CA ASP A 83 0.29 -18.21 -8.59
C ASP A 83 0.88 -18.75 -9.90
N ALA A 84 0.32 -18.38 -11.04
CA ALA A 84 0.86 -18.78 -12.35
C ALA A 84 2.18 -18.09 -12.70
N TYR A 85 2.61 -17.06 -11.93
CA TYR A 85 3.97 -16.51 -12.03
C TYR A 85 5.01 -17.51 -11.57
N GLY A 86 4.71 -18.30 -10.54
CA GLY A 86 5.49 -19.47 -10.14
C GLY A 86 6.73 -19.15 -9.33
N MET A 87 6.66 -18.19 -8.41
CA MET A 87 7.80 -17.78 -7.58
C MET A 87 7.86 -18.48 -6.22
N LYS A 88 6.79 -19.07 -5.75
CA LYS A 88 6.64 -19.56 -4.38
C LYS A 88 7.74 -20.54 -3.96
N GLU A 89 8.04 -21.53 -4.78
CA GLU A 89 9.09 -22.51 -4.48
C GLU A 89 10.49 -21.87 -4.49
N THR A 90 10.77 -20.94 -5.41
CA THR A 90 12.03 -20.18 -5.41
C THR A 90 12.16 -19.37 -4.13
N SER A 91 11.11 -18.68 -3.71
CA SER A 91 11.07 -17.91 -2.46
C SER A 91 11.28 -18.78 -1.22
N LYS A 92 10.68 -19.97 -1.18
CA LYS A 92 10.88 -20.94 -0.12
C LYS A 92 12.34 -21.41 -0.04
N ASN A 93 12.96 -21.70 -1.17
CA ASN A 93 14.35 -22.16 -1.23
C ASN A 93 15.37 -21.12 -0.77
N ILE A 94 15.04 -19.82 -0.82
CA ILE A 94 15.84 -18.73 -0.23
C ILE A 94 15.90 -18.85 1.30
N GLY A 95 14.90 -19.49 1.92
CA GLY A 95 14.87 -19.79 3.35
C GLY A 95 14.45 -18.64 4.27
N VAL A 96 14.14 -17.47 3.73
CA VAL A 96 13.69 -16.29 4.52
C VAL A 96 12.20 -16.36 4.81
N ILE A 97 11.41 -16.90 3.87
CA ILE A 97 9.96 -17.10 4.01
C ILE A 97 9.73 -18.62 4.14
N PRO A 98 9.39 -19.16 5.32
CA PRO A 98 9.38 -20.62 5.58
C PRO A 98 8.53 -21.43 4.60
N ASN A 99 7.37 -20.91 4.19
CA ASN A 99 6.45 -21.56 3.24
C ASN A 99 6.60 -21.04 1.81
N GLY A 100 7.56 -20.13 1.57
CA GLY A 100 7.65 -19.37 0.33
C GLY A 100 6.46 -18.41 0.16
N ALA A 101 6.60 -17.48 -0.76
CA ALA A 101 5.52 -16.56 -1.17
C ALA A 101 5.64 -16.25 -2.65
N GLU A 102 4.50 -16.08 -3.30
CA GLU A 102 4.43 -15.59 -4.66
C GLU A 102 4.84 -14.11 -4.75
N TRP A 103 5.14 -13.64 -5.95
CA TRP A 103 5.55 -12.26 -6.15
C TRP A 103 4.49 -11.26 -5.66
N TYR A 104 3.22 -11.50 -6.02
CA TYR A 104 2.12 -10.60 -5.64
C TYR A 104 1.91 -10.54 -4.13
N GLU A 105 2.07 -11.66 -3.41
CA GLU A 105 1.96 -11.70 -1.95
C GLU A 105 3.06 -10.83 -1.30
N GLN A 106 4.29 -10.88 -1.82
CA GLN A 106 5.39 -10.07 -1.30
C GLN A 106 5.22 -8.57 -1.60
N VAL A 107 4.70 -8.23 -2.77
CA VAL A 107 4.40 -6.83 -3.14
C VAL A 107 3.27 -6.27 -2.28
N GLU A 108 2.24 -7.05 -1.98
CA GLU A 108 1.15 -6.65 -1.09
C GLU A 108 1.64 -6.31 0.33
N VAL A 109 2.71 -6.96 0.82
CA VAL A 109 3.36 -6.59 2.08
C VAL A 109 3.95 -5.17 2.00
N ILE A 110 4.61 -4.83 0.88
CA ILE A 110 5.16 -3.49 0.64
C ILE A 110 4.02 -2.45 0.56
N GLU A 111 2.99 -2.73 -0.21
CA GLU A 111 1.82 -1.85 -0.39
C GLU A 111 1.15 -1.54 0.95
N LYS A 112 0.92 -2.57 1.75
CA LYS A 112 0.33 -2.45 3.08
C LYS A 112 1.21 -1.60 4.00
N LYS A 113 2.52 -1.84 4.00
CA LYS A 113 3.47 -1.07 4.80
C LYS A 113 3.46 0.42 4.44
N ILE A 114 3.37 0.77 3.14
CA ILE A 114 3.27 2.17 2.70
C ILE A 114 1.99 2.84 3.22
N VAL A 115 0.86 2.12 3.18
CA VAL A 115 -0.43 2.62 3.71
C VAL A 115 -0.37 2.79 5.23
N GLU A 116 0.27 1.86 5.95
CA GLU A 116 0.42 1.94 7.42
C GLU A 116 1.31 3.12 7.82
N GLU A 117 2.45 3.30 7.17
CA GLU A 117 3.45 4.32 7.52
C GLU A 117 3.16 5.70 6.92
N GLN A 118 2.29 5.78 5.90
CA GLN A 118 1.94 7.04 5.22
C GLN A 118 3.13 7.75 4.55
N ASN A 119 4.23 7.05 4.28
CA ASN A 119 5.47 7.56 3.70
C ASN A 119 6.41 6.42 3.29
N LEU A 120 7.60 6.76 2.80
CA LEU A 120 8.67 5.82 2.46
C LEU A 120 9.91 5.95 3.37
N ASP A 121 9.85 6.69 4.47
CA ASP A 121 10.99 6.95 5.36
C ASP A 121 11.47 5.68 6.09
N TRP A 122 10.61 4.66 6.15
CA TRP A 122 10.91 3.34 6.69
C TRP A 122 11.79 2.49 5.77
N VAL A 123 11.93 2.84 4.50
CA VAL A 123 12.69 2.06 3.51
C VAL A 123 14.17 2.03 3.87
N LYS A 124 14.67 0.86 4.20
CA LYS A 124 16.09 0.60 4.46
C LYS A 124 16.53 -0.56 3.60
N TRP A 125 17.71 -0.43 3.04
CA TRP A 125 18.33 -1.42 2.18
C TRP A 125 19.45 -2.13 2.92
N SER A 126 19.54 -3.45 2.78
CA SER A 126 20.63 -4.24 3.35
C SER A 126 21.90 -4.25 2.47
N ASP A 127 21.78 -3.76 1.23
CA ASP A 127 22.88 -3.72 0.27
C ASP A 127 22.90 -2.38 -0.50
N ALA A 128 24.09 -2.04 -1.04
CA ALA A 128 24.30 -0.80 -1.79
C ALA A 128 23.54 -0.76 -3.13
N GLU A 129 23.29 -1.92 -3.72
CA GLU A 129 22.57 -2.10 -4.98
C GLU A 129 21.05 -1.96 -4.80
N LYS A 130 20.57 -1.83 -3.56
CA LYS A 130 19.15 -1.70 -3.21
C LYS A 130 18.30 -2.89 -3.66
N THR A 131 18.87 -4.09 -3.58
CA THR A 131 18.16 -5.30 -4.00
C THR A 131 17.26 -5.87 -2.92
N LYS A 132 17.62 -5.68 -1.64
CA LYS A 132 16.90 -6.26 -0.49
C LYS A 132 16.43 -5.19 0.48
N LEU A 133 15.14 -5.21 0.78
CA LEU A 133 14.56 -4.43 1.87
C LEU A 133 14.89 -5.08 3.22
N ASP A 134 15.56 -4.34 4.11
CA ASP A 134 15.88 -4.80 5.47
C ASP A 134 14.78 -4.49 6.48
N SER A 135 13.91 -3.55 6.15
CA SER A 135 12.88 -3.00 7.05
C SER A 135 11.52 -3.70 6.98
N VAL A 136 11.40 -4.77 6.17
CA VAL A 136 10.13 -5.48 5.97
C VAL A 136 10.36 -7.00 5.95
N SER A 137 9.71 -7.72 6.86
CA SER A 137 9.69 -9.17 6.85
C SER A 137 8.81 -9.73 5.75
N GLY A 138 9.17 -10.87 5.18
CA GLY A 138 8.36 -11.55 4.17
C GLY A 138 8.55 -11.03 2.75
N VAL A 139 9.59 -10.23 2.50
CA VAL A 139 9.96 -9.71 1.19
C VAL A 139 11.38 -10.16 0.85
N THR A 140 11.53 -10.92 -0.22
CA THR A 140 12.82 -11.41 -0.76
C THR A 140 13.07 -10.96 -2.20
N ILE A 141 12.07 -10.30 -2.82
CA ILE A 141 12.16 -9.76 -4.17
C ILE A 141 13.01 -8.50 -4.22
N THR A 142 13.67 -8.26 -5.35
CA THR A 142 14.34 -6.98 -5.63
C THR A 142 13.29 -5.89 -5.76
N ALA A 143 13.29 -4.93 -4.82
CA ALA A 143 12.20 -3.98 -4.63
C ALA A 143 12.52 -2.54 -5.05
N ASP A 144 13.72 -2.25 -5.57
CA ASP A 144 14.17 -0.89 -5.90
C ASP A 144 13.26 -0.19 -6.91
N THR A 145 12.85 -0.88 -7.98
CA THR A 145 11.97 -0.30 -9.01
C THR A 145 10.55 -0.09 -8.49
N TYR A 146 10.08 -0.92 -7.54
CA TYR A 146 8.76 -0.78 -6.93
C TYR A 146 8.71 0.45 -6.04
N ILE A 147 9.71 0.63 -5.18
CA ILE A 147 9.83 1.82 -4.33
C ILE A 147 9.97 3.08 -5.19
N LYS A 148 10.83 3.08 -6.22
CA LYS A 148 10.98 4.22 -7.14
C LYS A 148 9.67 4.58 -7.87
N ALA A 149 8.86 3.59 -8.27
CA ALA A 149 7.58 3.87 -8.90
C ALA A 149 6.61 4.56 -7.92
N VAL A 150 6.57 4.12 -6.66
CA VAL A 150 5.78 4.76 -5.61
C VAL A 150 6.32 6.17 -5.30
N GLU A 151 7.64 6.37 -5.20
CA GLU A 151 8.25 7.69 -5.02
C GLU A 151 7.77 8.68 -6.09
N LYS A 152 7.82 8.27 -7.37
CA LYS A 152 7.33 9.11 -8.48
C LYS A 152 5.85 9.46 -8.36
N ALA A 153 5.01 8.50 -7.96
CA ALA A 153 3.59 8.77 -7.72
C ALA A 153 3.39 9.77 -6.57
N LEU A 154 4.10 9.59 -5.45
CA LEU A 154 4.00 10.45 -4.26
C LEU A 154 4.61 11.85 -4.48
N GLU A 155 5.58 12.00 -5.38
CA GLU A 155 6.10 13.32 -5.78
C GLU A 155 5.02 14.19 -6.45
N LEU A 156 4.12 13.59 -7.21
CA LEU A 156 2.99 14.28 -7.84
C LEU A 156 1.89 14.65 -6.82
N ALA A 157 1.87 13.98 -5.67
CA ALA A 157 0.89 14.19 -4.61
C ALA A 157 1.28 15.29 -3.59
N LYS A 158 2.41 15.96 -3.76
CA LYS A 158 2.93 17.01 -2.84
C LYS A 158 2.37 18.41 -3.09
#